data_af0ec2117b9fe8ba9ca0a096d3cb65d2
#
_entry.id   af0ec2117b9fe8ba9ca0a096d3cb65d2
#
_cell.length_a   1.000
_cell.length_b   1.000
_cell.length_c   1.000
_cell.angle_alpha   90.00
_cell.angle_beta   90.00
_cell.angle_gamma   90.00
#
_symmetry.space_group_name_H-M   'P 1'
#
loop_
_entity.id
_entity.type
_entity.pdbx_description
1 polymer ?
#
loop_
_entity_poly.entity_id
_entity_poly.type
_entity_poly.pdbx_seq_one_letter_code
_entity_poly.pdbx_strand_id
1 'polypeptide(L)'
;LLANLFLQELNMNQPMKPAALSRRDVIRKSSAIGVAAVAGGLFASQARAQSATAPETRAAKLGFIALTDAAPLFVADEKGLFKKYGMTEVEVLKQSSWGTTRDNLVLGSGKGGIDGGHILTPMPYLISTGAVTANNVPVPINILARLNLGGQCISVADEYKNLKVGLDTKEFGKALLAKRLKTGKPVNAAMTFPGGTHDMWIRYWMAAGGIDPNKDITTIVVPPAQMVANMKVGSMDAFCVCEPWNRQLINQKIGYTALTTSEMWMNHPEKAFALRADYVSANPNATKALLKAVMEAQMWCEDPANRAEVAEICSRRRWINAPVADVIDRVKGDFDYGTGRVELNSKFQMRFWKDFASYPFQSHDLWFLTENIRWGYLPANLDTKALIAKVNREDIWRTVAKEMGVAAKDIPTSTSRGVEKFFDGKVFDPANPGKYLESLAIKTIKRT
;
A
#
# COMPACT_ATOMS: atom_id res chain seq x y z
N LEU A 1 -26.73 49.79 36.52
CA LEU A 1 -26.84 50.26 37.91
C LEU A 1 -25.72 49.59 38.72
N LEU A 2 -25.00 50.48 39.44
CA LEU A 2 -24.07 50.31 40.55
C LEU A 2 -22.66 49.89 40.18
N ALA A 3 -21.91 50.94 39.97
CA ALA A 3 -20.55 51.26 40.23
C ALA A 3 -20.31 51.51 41.74
N ASN A 4 -19.03 51.44 42.10
CA ASN A 4 -18.38 52.03 43.25
C ASN A 4 -18.38 51.29 44.60
N LEU A 5 -17.17 51.27 45.09
CA LEU A 5 -16.56 51.37 46.44
C LEU A 5 -15.58 50.18 46.63
N PHE A 6 -14.27 50.33 46.89
CA PHE A 6 -13.59 51.20 47.85
C PHE A 6 -12.11 51.32 47.50
N LEU A 7 -11.61 52.52 47.42
CA LEU A 7 -10.24 52.90 47.61
C LEU A 7 -9.97 52.98 49.13
N GLN A 8 -8.91 52.39 49.61
CA GLN A 8 -8.26 52.84 50.81
C GLN A 8 -6.73 52.70 50.69
N GLU A 9 -6.13 53.85 50.74
CA GLU A 9 -4.69 54.08 50.88
C GLU A 9 -4.18 53.53 52.22
N LEU A 10 -2.97 53.01 52.22
CA LEU A 10 -2.08 53.04 53.37
C LEU A 10 -0.65 53.24 52.92
N ASN A 11 -0.25 54.41 53.22
CA ASN A 11 1.09 55.01 53.18
C ASN A 11 1.98 54.37 54.26
N MET A 12 3.14 53.82 53.91
CA MET A 12 4.23 53.66 54.91
C MET A 12 5.59 53.69 54.21
N ASN A 13 6.16 54.85 54.22
CA ASN A 13 7.59 55.15 54.03
C ASN A 13 8.37 54.88 55.32
N GLN A 14 9.18 53.79 55.33
CA GLN A 14 10.33 53.70 56.26
C GLN A 14 11.47 52.89 55.65
N PRO A 15 12.73 53.31 55.73
CA PRO A 15 13.85 52.59 55.14
C PRO A 15 14.33 51.48 56.07
N MET A 16 14.33 50.25 55.57
CA MET A 16 14.95 49.10 56.25
C MET A 16 16.49 49.12 56.04
N LYS A 17 17.23 49.03 57.13
CA LYS A 17 18.66 48.75 57.15
C LYS A 17 18.99 47.35 56.63
N PRO A 18 20.06 47.12 55.86
CA PRO A 18 20.44 45.82 55.40
C PRO A 18 21.03 44.99 56.56
N ALA A 19 20.39 43.82 56.81
CA ALA A 19 20.96 42.82 57.73
C ALA A 19 22.06 42.04 56.97
N ALA A 20 23.25 41.95 57.56
CA ALA A 20 24.36 41.19 57.01
C ALA A 20 24.08 39.67 57.11
N LEU A 21 24.04 39.03 55.99
CA LEU A 21 23.89 37.58 55.86
C LEU A 21 25.18 36.85 56.28
N SER A 22 25.07 35.87 57.16
CA SER A 22 26.22 35.08 57.61
C SER A 22 26.74 34.17 56.48
N ARG A 23 28.03 33.82 56.50
CA ARG A 23 28.66 32.92 55.56
C ARG A 23 27.93 31.56 55.42
N ARG A 24 27.22 31.12 56.43
CA ARG A 24 26.42 29.87 56.41
C ARG A 24 25.14 29.98 55.56
N ASP A 25 24.52 31.17 55.52
CA ASP A 25 23.29 31.41 54.76
C ASP A 25 23.58 31.52 53.24
N VAL A 26 24.76 32.01 52.89
CA VAL A 26 25.23 32.07 51.50
C VAL A 26 25.48 30.64 50.94
N ILE A 27 26.11 29.78 51.73
CA ILE A 27 26.40 28.38 51.33
C ILE A 27 25.10 27.55 51.17
N ARG A 28 24.11 27.71 52.06
CA ARG A 28 22.82 27.01 51.94
C ARG A 28 21.99 27.49 50.72
N LYS A 29 22.02 28.77 50.39
CA LYS A 29 21.32 29.29 49.21
C LYS A 29 22.01 28.92 47.90
N SER A 30 23.34 28.81 47.87
CA SER A 30 24.09 28.38 46.68
C SER A 30 23.88 26.91 46.36
N SER A 31 23.72 26.04 47.38
CA SER A 31 23.43 24.59 47.17
C SER A 31 22.02 24.35 46.66
N ALA A 32 21.02 25.15 47.05
CA ALA A 32 19.65 25.03 46.56
C ALA A 32 19.48 25.47 45.10
N ILE A 33 20.25 26.49 44.68
CA ILE A 33 20.24 26.99 43.29
C ILE A 33 20.96 26.01 42.36
N GLY A 34 22.03 25.36 42.80
CA GLY A 34 22.76 24.36 42.03
C GLY A 34 21.92 23.11 41.72
N VAL A 35 21.12 22.61 42.69
CA VAL A 35 20.25 21.45 42.51
C VAL A 35 19.04 21.77 41.61
N ALA A 36 18.47 22.97 41.74
CA ALA A 36 17.36 23.39 40.87
C ALA A 36 17.80 23.61 39.42
N ALA A 37 19.03 24.10 39.17
CA ALA A 37 19.54 24.27 37.81
C ALA A 37 19.88 22.94 37.11
N VAL A 38 20.37 21.92 37.85
CA VAL A 38 20.65 20.61 37.28
C VAL A 38 19.33 19.83 37.03
N ALA A 39 18.36 19.92 37.95
CA ALA A 39 17.05 19.33 37.75
C ALA A 39 16.28 20.00 36.60
N GLY A 40 16.28 21.33 36.51
CA GLY A 40 15.67 22.09 35.42
C GLY A 40 16.31 21.81 34.06
N GLY A 41 17.65 21.61 34.02
CA GLY A 41 18.37 21.22 32.81
C GLY A 41 18.03 19.82 32.32
N LEU A 42 17.85 18.87 33.20
CA LEU A 42 17.44 17.51 32.86
C LEU A 42 15.97 17.44 32.37
N PHE A 43 15.06 18.17 32.98
CA PHE A 43 13.67 18.27 32.53
C PHE A 43 13.56 19.04 31.22
N ALA A 44 14.35 20.08 30.99
CA ALA A 44 14.38 20.82 29.73
C ALA A 44 15.00 19.98 28.59
N SER A 45 16.01 19.15 28.89
CA SER A 45 16.60 18.25 27.90
C SER A 45 15.67 17.08 27.55
N GLN A 46 14.94 16.53 28.52
CA GLN A 46 13.90 15.50 28.26
C GLN A 46 12.71 16.09 27.50
N ALA A 47 12.24 17.28 27.85
CA ALA A 47 11.18 17.96 27.12
C ALA A 47 11.59 18.30 25.68
N ARG A 48 12.85 18.72 25.46
CA ARG A 48 13.40 18.95 24.11
C ARG A 48 13.57 17.64 23.32
N ALA A 49 14.03 16.56 23.94
CA ALA A 49 14.11 15.25 23.30
C ALA A 49 12.72 14.72 22.91
N GLN A 50 11.73 14.92 23.77
CA GLN A 50 10.35 14.52 23.49
C GLN A 50 9.70 15.39 22.40
N SER A 51 10.05 16.70 22.32
CA SER A 51 9.58 17.58 21.24
C SER A 51 10.27 17.31 19.91
N ALA A 52 11.52 16.82 19.93
CA ALA A 52 12.28 16.49 18.71
C ALA A 52 11.77 15.21 18.00
N THR A 53 11.00 14.37 18.69
CA THR A 53 10.42 13.14 18.13
C THR A 53 8.91 13.20 17.91
N ALA A 54 8.26 14.27 18.36
CA ALA A 54 6.83 14.46 18.14
C ALA A 54 6.52 14.69 16.66
N PRO A 55 5.38 14.16 16.15
CA PRO A 55 4.92 14.47 14.81
C PRO A 55 4.75 15.97 14.57
N GLU A 56 5.22 16.47 13.43
CA GLU A 56 5.07 17.88 13.00
C GLU A 56 3.61 18.26 12.76
N THR A 57 2.82 17.28 12.34
CA THR A 57 1.36 17.35 12.22
C THR A 57 0.74 16.10 12.82
N ARG A 58 -0.51 16.20 13.28
CA ARG A 58 -1.30 15.07 13.78
C ARG A 58 -2.27 14.56 12.73
N ALA A 59 -2.37 15.25 11.60
CA ALA A 59 -3.33 15.00 10.54
C ALA A 59 -2.69 14.31 9.34
N ALA A 60 -3.44 13.40 8.73
CA ALA A 60 -3.16 12.84 7.40
C ALA A 60 -4.46 12.33 6.77
N LYS A 61 -4.60 12.48 5.45
CA LYS A 61 -5.68 11.87 4.67
C LYS A 61 -5.14 10.70 3.85
N LEU A 62 -5.53 9.49 4.21
CA LEU A 62 -5.07 8.24 3.61
C LEU A 62 -6.18 7.60 2.78
N GLY A 63 -5.96 7.47 1.47
CA GLY A 63 -6.92 6.82 0.58
C GLY A 63 -6.78 5.28 0.60
N PHE A 64 -7.89 4.58 0.35
CA PHE A 64 -7.90 3.15 0.12
C PHE A 64 -8.96 2.74 -0.90
N ILE A 65 -8.75 1.62 -1.56
CA ILE A 65 -9.76 0.92 -2.37
C ILE A 65 -10.34 -0.24 -1.56
N ALA A 66 -11.64 -0.55 -1.77
CA ALA A 66 -12.38 -1.61 -1.08
C ALA A 66 -11.87 -3.01 -1.47
N LEU A 67 -10.72 -3.40 -0.89
CA LEU A 67 -9.98 -4.64 -1.10
C LEU A 67 -9.38 -5.13 0.21
N THR A 68 -9.21 -6.45 0.37
CA THR A 68 -8.68 -7.05 1.60
C THR A 68 -7.21 -6.72 1.85
N ASP A 69 -6.44 -6.37 0.83
CA ASP A 69 -5.05 -5.94 0.95
C ASP A 69 -4.87 -4.53 1.56
N ALA A 70 -5.97 -3.80 1.75
CA ALA A 70 -5.99 -2.56 2.54
C ALA A 70 -6.18 -2.82 4.06
N ALA A 71 -6.33 -4.07 4.49
CA ALA A 71 -6.57 -4.43 5.90
C ALA A 71 -5.62 -3.77 6.91
N PRO A 72 -4.31 -3.59 6.64
CA PRO A 72 -3.44 -2.89 7.59
C PRO A 72 -3.87 -1.46 7.90
N LEU A 73 -4.44 -0.73 6.92
CA LEU A 73 -4.98 0.62 7.15
C LEU A 73 -6.27 0.58 7.99
N PHE A 74 -7.15 -0.39 7.71
CA PHE A 74 -8.39 -0.57 8.46
C PHE A 74 -8.13 -0.93 9.92
N VAL A 75 -7.21 -1.87 10.14
CA VAL A 75 -6.79 -2.31 11.48
C VAL A 75 -6.08 -1.18 12.23
N ALA A 76 -5.22 -0.41 11.57
CA ALA A 76 -4.54 0.73 12.19
C ALA A 76 -5.54 1.78 12.70
N ASP A 77 -6.61 2.04 11.95
CA ASP A 77 -7.66 2.96 12.36
C ASP A 77 -8.54 2.37 13.48
N GLU A 78 -9.10 1.16 13.27
CA GLU A 78 -10.02 0.50 14.20
C GLU A 78 -9.40 0.20 15.57
N LYS A 79 -8.10 -0.13 15.60
CA LYS A 79 -7.36 -0.40 16.84
C LYS A 79 -6.66 0.83 17.42
N GLY A 80 -6.87 2.01 16.82
CA GLY A 80 -6.32 3.27 17.32
C GLY A 80 -4.79 3.36 17.22
N LEU A 81 -4.15 2.61 16.31
CA LEU A 81 -2.70 2.58 16.19
C LEU A 81 -2.14 3.92 15.70
N PHE A 82 -2.86 4.64 14.84
CA PHE A 82 -2.48 6.00 14.46
C PHE A 82 -2.39 6.91 15.70
N LYS A 83 -3.40 6.89 16.55
CA LYS A 83 -3.44 7.65 17.81
C LYS A 83 -2.34 7.24 18.77
N LYS A 84 -2.04 5.93 18.87
CA LYS A 84 -0.94 5.38 19.67
C LYS A 84 0.40 6.03 19.34
N TYR A 85 0.64 6.32 18.07
CA TYR A 85 1.87 6.96 17.60
C TYR A 85 1.76 8.49 17.44
N GLY A 86 0.73 9.12 18.02
CA GLY A 86 0.56 10.57 18.06
C GLY A 86 -0.17 11.19 16.87
N MET A 87 -0.62 10.39 15.90
CA MET A 87 -1.40 10.82 14.75
C MET A 87 -2.89 10.75 15.09
N THR A 88 -3.41 11.80 15.73
CA THR A 88 -4.78 11.80 16.30
C THR A 88 -5.87 12.22 15.31
N GLU A 89 -5.49 12.77 14.15
CA GLU A 89 -6.39 13.37 13.16
C GLU A 89 -6.20 12.70 11.78
N VAL A 90 -6.02 11.36 11.77
CA VAL A 90 -5.93 10.59 10.53
C VAL A 90 -7.32 10.26 10.02
N GLU A 91 -7.56 10.58 8.76
CA GLU A 91 -8.75 10.17 8.02
C GLU A 91 -8.38 9.07 7.01
N VAL A 92 -9.03 7.89 7.12
CA VAL A 92 -8.87 6.78 6.16
C VAL A 92 -10.09 6.78 5.23
N LEU A 93 -9.88 7.17 3.96
CA LEU A 93 -10.92 7.59 3.03
C LEU A 93 -11.08 6.61 1.86
N LYS A 94 -12.27 6.03 1.73
CA LYS A 94 -12.60 5.15 0.60
C LYS A 94 -12.57 5.92 -0.72
N GLN A 95 -11.80 5.39 -1.69
CA GLN A 95 -11.76 5.88 -3.05
C GLN A 95 -12.62 5.00 -3.96
N SER A 96 -13.29 5.61 -4.93
CA SER A 96 -14.20 4.89 -5.84
C SER A 96 -13.48 4.07 -6.91
N SER A 97 -12.27 4.47 -7.28
CA SER A 97 -11.43 3.82 -8.29
C SER A 97 -9.96 4.20 -8.14
N TRP A 98 -9.07 3.45 -8.80
CA TRP A 98 -7.65 3.81 -8.84
C TRP A 98 -7.38 5.10 -9.63
N GLY A 99 -8.24 5.44 -10.61
CA GLY A 99 -8.20 6.74 -11.27
C GLY A 99 -8.48 7.88 -10.28
N THR A 100 -9.53 7.75 -9.46
CA THR A 100 -9.84 8.71 -8.39
C THR A 100 -8.71 8.79 -7.36
N THR A 101 -8.10 7.65 -6.99
CA THR A 101 -6.94 7.63 -6.08
C THR A 101 -5.78 8.44 -6.66
N ARG A 102 -5.45 8.23 -7.95
CA ARG A 102 -4.43 9.01 -8.66
C ARG A 102 -4.74 10.51 -8.64
N ASP A 103 -5.95 10.90 -8.98
CA ASP A 103 -6.35 12.31 -9.07
C ASP A 103 -6.29 12.98 -7.69
N ASN A 104 -6.75 12.30 -6.64
CA ASN A 104 -6.69 12.80 -5.28
C ASN A 104 -5.26 12.87 -4.72
N LEU A 105 -4.36 11.94 -5.12
CA LEU A 105 -2.93 12.04 -4.81
C LEU A 105 -2.27 13.24 -5.51
N VAL A 106 -2.60 13.47 -6.78
CA VAL A 106 -2.11 14.62 -7.53
C VAL A 106 -2.58 15.93 -6.90
N LEU A 107 -3.83 15.97 -6.48
CA LEU A 107 -4.43 17.14 -5.83
C LEU A 107 -3.79 17.44 -4.47
N GLY A 108 -3.59 16.41 -3.64
CA GLY A 108 -3.08 16.53 -2.26
C GLY A 108 -4.14 16.99 -1.25
N SER A 109 -3.96 16.66 0.04
CA SER A 109 -4.93 16.94 1.10
C SER A 109 -5.25 18.42 1.28
N GLY A 110 -4.26 19.29 1.08
CA GLY A 110 -4.43 20.75 1.16
C GLY A 110 -5.38 21.34 0.10
N LYS A 111 -5.70 20.58 -0.95
CA LYS A 111 -6.64 20.97 -2.01
C LYS A 111 -7.85 20.02 -2.09
N GLY A 112 -8.14 19.29 -1.01
CA GLY A 112 -9.27 18.37 -0.95
C GLY A 112 -9.00 16.95 -1.42
N GLY A 113 -7.76 16.62 -1.77
CA GLY A 113 -7.30 15.26 -2.12
C GLY A 113 -6.79 14.49 -0.90
N ILE A 114 -5.78 13.64 -1.10
CA ILE A 114 -5.18 12.76 -0.10
C ILE A 114 -3.65 12.93 -0.04
N ASP A 115 -3.06 12.63 1.10
CA ASP A 115 -1.60 12.66 1.31
C ASP A 115 -0.92 11.35 0.86
N GLY A 116 -1.68 10.26 0.82
CA GLY A 116 -1.18 8.93 0.48
C GLY A 116 -2.16 7.82 0.81
N GLY A 117 -1.63 6.62 1.10
CA GLY A 117 -2.42 5.49 1.58
C GLY A 117 -2.09 4.16 0.93
N HIS A 118 -3.11 3.34 0.69
CA HIS A 118 -3.06 2.04 0.01
C HIS A 118 -3.07 2.27 -1.50
N ILE A 119 -1.96 1.95 -2.17
CA ILE A 119 -1.71 2.32 -3.57
C ILE A 119 -1.15 1.12 -4.35
N LEU A 120 -1.54 0.97 -5.63
CA LEU A 120 -0.91 0.01 -6.55
C LEU A 120 0.59 0.31 -6.66
N THR A 121 1.45 -0.67 -6.44
CA THR A 121 2.91 -0.46 -6.40
C THR A 121 3.50 0.31 -7.58
N PRO A 122 3.09 0.09 -8.86
CA PRO A 122 3.63 0.89 -9.97
C PRO A 122 3.13 2.34 -10.00
N MET A 123 1.97 2.64 -9.42
CA MET A 123 1.33 3.96 -9.53
C MET A 123 2.19 5.12 -9.00
N PRO A 124 2.92 5.02 -7.87
CA PRO A 124 3.86 6.05 -7.42
C PRO A 124 4.88 6.44 -8.49
N TYR A 125 5.39 5.48 -9.25
CA TYR A 125 6.34 5.71 -10.34
C TYR A 125 5.68 6.40 -11.53
N LEU A 126 4.49 5.93 -11.93
CA LEU A 126 3.72 6.49 -13.04
C LEU A 126 3.28 7.93 -12.77
N ILE A 127 2.92 8.26 -11.53
CA ILE A 127 2.60 9.62 -11.09
C ILE A 127 3.86 10.48 -11.01
N SER A 128 4.96 9.93 -10.46
CA SER A 128 6.22 10.66 -10.30
C SER A 128 6.91 10.98 -11.62
N THR A 129 6.62 10.22 -12.68
CA THR A 129 7.11 10.53 -14.06
C THR A 129 6.14 11.38 -14.86
N GLY A 130 4.92 11.59 -14.38
CA GLY A 130 3.87 12.27 -15.14
C GLY A 130 3.15 11.37 -16.14
N ALA A 131 3.51 10.10 -16.29
CA ALA A 131 2.98 9.21 -17.33
C ALA A 131 1.45 8.99 -17.26
N VAL A 132 0.85 9.20 -16.10
CA VAL A 132 -0.60 9.00 -15.86
C VAL A 132 -1.28 10.24 -15.28
N THR A 133 -0.61 11.38 -15.25
CA THR A 133 -1.16 12.63 -14.73
C THR A 133 -1.64 13.53 -15.86
N ALA A 134 -2.54 14.46 -15.54
CA ALA A 134 -2.98 15.46 -16.51
C ALA A 134 -1.80 16.30 -17.00
N ASN A 135 -1.72 16.53 -18.31
CA ASN A 135 -0.66 17.30 -18.98
C ASN A 135 0.76 16.76 -18.70
N ASN A 136 0.89 15.49 -18.31
CA ASN A 136 2.16 14.84 -17.99
C ASN A 136 2.97 15.56 -16.89
N VAL A 137 2.29 16.23 -15.96
CA VAL A 137 2.95 16.96 -14.86
C VAL A 137 3.36 15.95 -13.76
N PRO A 138 4.66 15.78 -13.48
CA PRO A 138 5.14 14.91 -12.43
C PRO A 138 4.70 15.37 -11.03
N VAL A 139 4.22 14.43 -10.21
CA VAL A 139 3.98 14.66 -8.78
C VAL A 139 4.76 13.61 -7.99
N PRO A 140 5.83 14.01 -7.27
CA PRO A 140 6.67 13.07 -6.56
C PRO A 140 5.91 12.34 -5.44
N ILE A 141 6.01 11.01 -5.42
CA ILE A 141 5.43 10.13 -4.41
C ILE A 141 6.54 9.26 -3.83
N ASN A 142 6.48 8.97 -2.54
CA ASN A 142 7.41 8.09 -1.84
C ASN A 142 6.73 6.79 -1.38
N ILE A 143 7.31 5.66 -1.72
CA ILE A 143 6.93 4.33 -1.20
C ILE A 143 7.66 4.11 0.12
N LEU A 144 6.91 3.91 1.20
CA LEU A 144 7.44 3.71 2.55
C LEU A 144 7.46 2.23 2.96
N ALA A 145 6.49 1.44 2.48
CA ALA A 145 6.38 0.01 2.74
C ALA A 145 5.62 -0.70 1.60
N ARG A 146 5.76 -2.02 1.51
CA ARG A 146 4.72 -2.86 0.89
C ARG A 146 3.63 -3.09 1.93
N LEU A 147 2.38 -3.13 1.49
CA LEU A 147 1.28 -3.51 2.38
C LEU A 147 1.11 -5.02 2.45
N ASN A 148 1.42 -5.72 1.36
CA ASN A 148 1.26 -7.17 1.28
C ASN A 148 2.10 -7.81 0.16
N LEU A 149 2.26 -9.14 0.26
CA LEU A 149 2.67 -10.02 -0.83
C LEU A 149 1.47 -10.89 -1.25
N GLY A 150 1.32 -11.17 -2.55
CA GLY A 150 0.23 -11.98 -3.08
C GLY A 150 -1.16 -11.37 -2.89
N GLY A 151 -2.19 -12.22 -2.83
CA GLY A 151 -3.56 -11.82 -2.50
C GLY A 151 -4.43 -11.41 -3.69
N GLN A 152 -3.90 -11.42 -4.91
CA GLN A 152 -4.68 -11.20 -6.12
C GLN A 152 -5.10 -12.54 -6.72
N CYS A 153 -6.22 -12.54 -7.45
CA CYS A 153 -6.63 -13.69 -8.26
C CYS A 153 -6.98 -13.23 -9.68
N ILE A 154 -6.88 -14.17 -10.61
CA ILE A 154 -7.47 -14.05 -11.95
C ILE A 154 -8.71 -14.94 -11.97
N SER A 155 -9.85 -14.34 -12.27
CA SER A 155 -11.13 -15.04 -12.40
C SER A 155 -11.66 -14.98 -13.81
N VAL A 156 -12.40 -16.02 -14.20
CA VAL A 156 -12.90 -16.27 -15.56
C VAL A 156 -14.41 -16.53 -15.50
N ALA A 157 -15.15 -16.12 -16.53
CA ALA A 157 -16.58 -16.28 -16.64
C ALA A 157 -17.01 -17.77 -16.64
N ASP A 158 -18.18 -18.05 -16.09
CA ASP A 158 -18.68 -19.44 -15.94
C ASP A 158 -18.86 -20.20 -17.28
N GLU A 159 -19.05 -19.49 -18.38
CA GLU A 159 -19.12 -20.07 -19.72
C GLU A 159 -17.85 -20.87 -20.11
N TYR A 160 -16.71 -20.57 -19.50
CA TYR A 160 -15.44 -21.27 -19.73
C TYR A 160 -15.13 -22.35 -18.66
N LYS A 161 -16.09 -22.66 -17.79
CA LYS A 161 -15.85 -23.55 -16.64
C LYS A 161 -15.40 -24.97 -17.06
N ASN A 162 -15.91 -25.46 -18.17
CA ASN A 162 -15.52 -26.78 -18.70
C ASN A 162 -14.05 -26.85 -19.12
N LEU A 163 -13.42 -25.70 -19.42
CA LEU A 163 -12.00 -25.63 -19.78
C LEU A 163 -11.11 -25.75 -18.55
N LYS A 164 -11.66 -25.53 -17.33
CA LYS A 164 -10.88 -25.50 -16.08
C LYS A 164 -9.61 -24.67 -16.21
N VAL A 165 -9.75 -23.47 -16.77
CA VAL A 165 -8.64 -22.55 -17.04
C VAL A 165 -7.80 -22.35 -15.78
N GLY A 166 -6.48 -22.46 -15.92
CA GLY A 166 -5.49 -22.26 -14.86
C GLY A 166 -4.29 -21.47 -15.36
N LEU A 167 -3.07 -21.89 -15.02
CA LEU A 167 -1.84 -21.24 -15.47
C LEU A 167 -1.65 -21.32 -16.99
N ASP A 168 -2.03 -22.44 -17.61
CA ASP A 168 -2.02 -22.58 -19.07
C ASP A 168 -3.28 -21.95 -19.68
N THR A 169 -3.07 -20.95 -20.56
CA THR A 169 -4.15 -20.20 -21.21
C THR A 169 -4.39 -20.61 -22.67
N LYS A 170 -3.73 -21.65 -23.20
CA LYS A 170 -3.81 -21.99 -24.63
C LYS A 170 -5.25 -22.30 -25.08
N GLU A 171 -5.95 -23.19 -24.37
CA GLU A 171 -7.33 -23.53 -24.73
C GLU A 171 -8.29 -22.35 -24.47
N PHE A 172 -8.02 -21.56 -23.44
CA PHE A 172 -8.77 -20.33 -23.18
C PHE A 172 -8.60 -19.34 -24.33
N GLY A 173 -7.38 -19.14 -24.84
CA GLY A 173 -7.11 -18.30 -26.00
C GLY A 173 -7.88 -18.74 -27.26
N LYS A 174 -7.95 -20.07 -27.52
CA LYS A 174 -8.75 -20.61 -28.64
C LYS A 174 -10.24 -20.30 -28.44
N ALA A 175 -10.77 -20.48 -27.23
CA ALA A 175 -12.16 -20.20 -26.92
C ALA A 175 -12.50 -18.70 -27.05
N LEU A 176 -11.61 -17.80 -26.60
CA LEU A 176 -11.78 -16.35 -26.79
C LEU A 176 -11.80 -15.96 -28.25
N LEU A 177 -10.88 -16.50 -29.06
CA LEU A 177 -10.85 -16.26 -30.51
C LEU A 177 -12.14 -16.79 -31.19
N ALA A 178 -12.58 -18.01 -30.87
CA ALA A 178 -13.80 -18.58 -31.39
C ALA A 178 -15.03 -17.71 -31.04
N LYS A 179 -15.13 -17.24 -29.82
CA LYS A 179 -16.19 -16.32 -29.36
C LYS A 179 -16.18 -15.03 -30.16
N ARG A 180 -15.01 -14.41 -30.34
CA ARG A 180 -14.85 -13.18 -31.14
C ARG A 180 -15.29 -13.38 -32.58
N LEU A 181 -14.87 -14.48 -33.21
CA LEU A 181 -15.25 -14.78 -34.59
C LEU A 181 -16.77 -15.07 -34.73
N LYS A 182 -17.34 -15.79 -33.78
CA LYS A 182 -18.78 -16.11 -33.77
C LYS A 182 -19.68 -14.91 -33.54
N THR A 183 -19.28 -14.01 -32.65
CA THR A 183 -20.12 -12.90 -32.20
C THR A 183 -19.84 -11.58 -32.91
N GLY A 184 -18.67 -11.44 -33.54
CA GLY A 184 -18.17 -10.16 -34.08
C GLY A 184 -17.86 -9.11 -33.00
N LYS A 185 -17.94 -9.49 -31.69
CA LYS A 185 -17.72 -8.58 -30.57
C LYS A 185 -16.33 -8.78 -29.95
N PRO A 186 -15.73 -7.72 -29.37
CA PRO A 186 -14.50 -7.85 -28.59
C PRO A 186 -14.66 -8.85 -27.45
N VAL A 187 -13.61 -9.60 -27.13
CA VAL A 187 -13.45 -10.34 -25.89
C VAL A 187 -12.62 -9.50 -24.93
N ASN A 188 -13.07 -9.39 -23.70
CA ASN A 188 -12.56 -8.40 -22.76
C ASN A 188 -11.91 -9.05 -21.55
N ALA A 189 -10.74 -8.56 -21.16
CA ALA A 189 -10.10 -8.86 -19.89
C ALA A 189 -10.03 -7.58 -19.05
N ALA A 190 -10.61 -7.61 -17.84
CA ALA A 190 -10.67 -6.43 -17.00
C ALA A 190 -9.49 -6.36 -16.03
N MET A 191 -8.98 -5.16 -15.87
CA MET A 191 -8.01 -4.76 -14.85
C MET A 191 -8.50 -3.46 -14.21
N THR A 192 -7.80 -2.95 -13.20
CA THR A 192 -8.31 -1.83 -12.41
C THR A 192 -7.64 -0.49 -12.71
N PHE A 193 -6.45 -0.52 -13.30
CA PHE A 193 -5.69 0.67 -13.68
C PHE A 193 -4.59 0.31 -14.67
N PRO A 194 -4.45 1.03 -15.80
CA PRO A 194 -3.40 0.78 -16.80
C PRO A 194 -2.00 0.94 -16.19
N GLY A 195 -1.13 -0.04 -16.41
CA GLY A 195 0.21 -0.07 -15.83
C GLY A 195 0.25 -0.40 -14.33
N GLY A 196 -0.90 -0.64 -13.68
CA GLY A 196 -0.98 -1.09 -12.30
C GLY A 196 -0.74 -2.59 -12.13
N THR A 197 -0.72 -3.09 -10.88
CA THR A 197 -0.40 -4.50 -10.60
C THR A 197 -1.38 -5.47 -11.28
N HIS A 198 -2.68 -5.22 -11.20
CA HIS A 198 -3.70 -6.08 -11.82
C HIS A 198 -3.57 -6.16 -13.35
N ASP A 199 -3.17 -5.06 -13.99
CA ASP A 199 -2.89 -5.01 -15.44
C ASP A 199 -1.64 -5.84 -15.77
N MET A 200 -0.58 -5.71 -14.95
CA MET A 200 0.63 -6.51 -15.14
C MET A 200 0.36 -8.01 -15.00
N TRP A 201 -0.40 -8.43 -14.00
CA TRP A 201 -0.70 -9.85 -13.79
C TRP A 201 -1.52 -10.44 -14.92
N ILE A 202 -2.61 -9.80 -15.33
CA ILE A 202 -3.48 -10.36 -16.38
C ILE A 202 -2.80 -10.37 -17.74
N ARG A 203 -2.01 -9.33 -18.06
CA ARG A 203 -1.22 -9.27 -19.29
C ARG A 203 -0.12 -10.33 -19.31
N TYR A 204 0.59 -10.50 -18.19
CA TYR A 204 1.63 -11.52 -18.09
C TYR A 204 1.05 -12.92 -18.30
N TRP A 205 -0.02 -13.25 -17.59
CA TRP A 205 -0.72 -14.53 -17.70
C TRP A 205 -1.19 -14.85 -19.12
N MET A 206 -1.86 -13.89 -19.77
CA MET A 206 -2.32 -14.04 -21.15
C MET A 206 -1.14 -14.26 -22.11
N ALA A 207 -0.11 -13.41 -22.00
CA ALA A 207 1.04 -13.45 -22.89
C ALA A 207 1.89 -14.71 -22.74
N ALA A 208 1.97 -15.28 -21.53
CA ALA A 208 2.66 -16.57 -21.30
C ALA A 208 2.02 -17.72 -22.06
N GLY A 209 0.69 -17.70 -22.27
CA GLY A 209 -0.03 -18.69 -23.09
C GLY A 209 -0.15 -18.30 -24.56
N GLY A 210 0.50 -17.23 -25.01
CA GLY A 210 0.53 -16.81 -26.41
C GLY A 210 -0.61 -15.87 -26.82
N ILE A 211 -1.42 -15.37 -25.90
CA ILE A 211 -2.48 -14.39 -26.16
C ILE A 211 -1.87 -12.98 -26.09
N ASP A 212 -1.87 -12.22 -27.19
CA ASP A 212 -1.40 -10.83 -27.17
C ASP A 212 -2.50 -9.91 -26.60
N PRO A 213 -2.31 -9.35 -25.38
CA PRO A 213 -3.32 -8.53 -24.72
C PRO A 213 -3.58 -7.18 -25.40
N ASN A 214 -2.83 -6.83 -26.44
CA ASN A 214 -3.03 -5.62 -27.24
C ASN A 214 -3.66 -5.89 -28.62
N LYS A 215 -3.74 -7.17 -29.05
CA LYS A 215 -4.26 -7.55 -30.39
C LYS A 215 -5.40 -8.54 -30.32
N ASP A 216 -5.28 -9.54 -29.45
CA ASP A 216 -6.21 -10.68 -29.42
C ASP A 216 -7.41 -10.42 -28.54
N ILE A 217 -7.25 -9.61 -27.51
CA ILE A 217 -8.28 -9.20 -26.56
C ILE A 217 -8.31 -7.68 -26.38
N THR A 218 -9.35 -7.19 -25.71
CA THR A 218 -9.41 -5.80 -25.24
C THR A 218 -9.24 -5.78 -23.74
N THR A 219 -8.23 -5.05 -23.23
CA THR A 219 -8.12 -4.79 -21.81
C THR A 219 -9.01 -3.61 -21.43
N ILE A 220 -9.88 -3.78 -20.44
CA ILE A 220 -10.82 -2.75 -19.98
C ILE A 220 -10.58 -2.40 -18.52
N VAL A 221 -10.85 -1.14 -18.16
CA VAL A 221 -10.72 -0.66 -16.77
C VAL A 221 -12.05 -0.80 -16.07
N VAL A 222 -12.09 -1.59 -14.98
CA VAL A 222 -13.26 -1.75 -14.14
C VAL A 222 -12.87 -1.56 -12.68
N PRO A 223 -13.57 -0.68 -11.92
CA PRO A 223 -13.34 -0.54 -10.48
C PRO A 223 -13.58 -1.87 -9.75
N PRO A 224 -12.78 -2.23 -8.72
CA PRO A 224 -12.88 -3.50 -8.02
C PRO A 224 -14.30 -3.89 -7.60
N ALA A 225 -15.03 -2.99 -6.95
CA ALA A 225 -16.40 -3.27 -6.48
C ALA A 225 -17.44 -3.48 -7.59
N GLN A 226 -17.06 -3.24 -8.86
CA GLN A 226 -17.93 -3.42 -10.01
C GLN A 226 -17.61 -4.70 -10.81
N MET A 227 -16.54 -5.43 -10.46
CA MET A 227 -16.07 -6.61 -11.22
C MET A 227 -17.16 -7.67 -11.35
N VAL A 228 -17.79 -8.04 -10.24
CA VAL A 228 -18.81 -9.12 -10.23
C VAL A 228 -20.04 -8.72 -11.06
N ALA A 229 -20.53 -7.49 -10.91
CA ALA A 229 -21.68 -7.00 -11.66
C ALA A 229 -21.41 -6.94 -13.18
N ASN A 230 -20.22 -6.48 -13.57
CA ASN A 230 -19.83 -6.43 -14.97
C ASN A 230 -19.63 -7.84 -15.58
N MET A 231 -19.06 -8.78 -14.83
CA MET A 231 -18.96 -10.18 -15.27
C MET A 231 -20.36 -10.79 -15.44
N LYS A 232 -21.29 -10.53 -14.51
CA LYS A 232 -22.67 -11.03 -14.55
C LYS A 232 -23.43 -10.60 -15.81
N VAL A 233 -23.22 -9.39 -16.29
CA VAL A 233 -23.88 -8.90 -17.53
C VAL A 233 -23.10 -9.24 -18.80
N GLY A 234 -22.01 -10.04 -18.69
CA GLY A 234 -21.24 -10.52 -19.82
C GLY A 234 -20.38 -9.47 -20.51
N SER A 235 -20.01 -8.37 -19.82
CA SER A 235 -19.16 -7.32 -20.38
C SER A 235 -17.67 -7.67 -20.38
N MET A 236 -17.28 -8.79 -19.74
CA MET A 236 -15.91 -9.28 -19.72
C MET A 236 -15.84 -10.80 -19.60
N ASP A 237 -14.72 -11.36 -20.05
CA ASP A 237 -14.44 -12.80 -20.09
C ASP A 237 -13.53 -13.23 -18.93
N ALA A 238 -12.65 -12.34 -18.48
CA ALA A 238 -11.75 -12.53 -17.35
C ALA A 238 -11.48 -11.21 -16.66
N PHE A 239 -11.04 -11.28 -15.39
CA PHE A 239 -10.50 -10.10 -14.68
C PHE A 239 -9.39 -10.48 -13.69
N CYS A 240 -8.55 -9.51 -13.35
CA CYS A 240 -7.60 -9.61 -12.25
C CYS A 240 -7.94 -8.56 -11.19
N VAL A 241 -8.09 -8.99 -9.95
CA VAL A 241 -8.36 -8.11 -8.79
C VAL A 241 -8.04 -8.84 -7.48
N CYS A 242 -7.83 -8.07 -6.39
CA CYS A 242 -7.74 -8.62 -5.04
C CYS A 242 -9.11 -9.07 -4.51
N GLU A 243 -9.10 -9.84 -3.44
CA GLU A 243 -10.30 -10.25 -2.71
C GLU A 243 -11.01 -9.03 -2.06
N PRO A 244 -12.35 -9.12 -1.86
CA PRO A 244 -13.18 -10.34 -1.85
C PRO A 244 -13.91 -10.64 -3.16
N TRP A 245 -13.68 -9.90 -4.22
CA TRP A 245 -14.50 -9.93 -5.43
C TRP A 245 -14.43 -11.26 -6.19
N ASN A 246 -13.31 -11.97 -6.10
CA ASN A 246 -13.17 -13.31 -6.70
C ASN A 246 -14.03 -14.34 -5.92
N ARG A 247 -14.00 -14.30 -4.57
CA ARG A 247 -14.84 -15.18 -3.76
C ARG A 247 -16.33 -14.87 -3.96
N GLN A 248 -16.69 -13.61 -4.02
CA GLN A 248 -18.07 -13.17 -4.29
C GLN A 248 -18.57 -13.67 -5.65
N LEU A 249 -17.72 -13.63 -6.68
CA LEU A 249 -18.03 -14.17 -8.01
C LEU A 249 -18.41 -15.64 -7.95
N ILE A 250 -17.64 -16.45 -7.21
CA ILE A 250 -17.88 -17.89 -7.01
C ILE A 250 -19.18 -18.12 -6.24
N ASN A 251 -19.39 -17.40 -5.13
CA ASN A 251 -20.59 -17.52 -4.30
C ASN A 251 -21.86 -17.18 -5.08
N GLN A 252 -21.78 -16.24 -6.02
CA GLN A 252 -22.89 -15.89 -6.91
C GLN A 252 -23.00 -16.77 -8.17
N LYS A 253 -22.10 -17.75 -8.35
CA LYS A 253 -22.09 -18.70 -9.51
C LYS A 253 -21.99 -17.98 -10.85
N ILE A 254 -21.22 -16.89 -10.93
CA ILE A 254 -21.04 -16.08 -12.14
C ILE A 254 -19.77 -16.47 -12.87
N GLY A 255 -18.80 -17.01 -12.17
CA GLY A 255 -17.52 -17.44 -12.68
C GLY A 255 -16.73 -18.20 -11.62
N TYR A 256 -15.46 -18.40 -11.89
CA TYR A 256 -14.55 -19.15 -11.04
C TYR A 256 -13.16 -18.49 -11.01
N THR A 257 -12.39 -18.76 -9.97
CA THR A 257 -10.98 -18.35 -9.89
C THR A 257 -10.14 -19.34 -10.72
N ALA A 258 -9.49 -18.84 -11.77
CA ALA A 258 -8.57 -19.64 -12.57
C ALA A 258 -7.27 -19.92 -11.80
N LEU A 259 -6.73 -18.91 -11.12
CA LEU A 259 -5.50 -19.00 -10.32
C LEU A 259 -5.40 -17.85 -9.31
N THR A 260 -4.58 -18.05 -8.29
CA THR A 260 -4.02 -16.96 -7.50
C THR A 260 -2.75 -16.45 -8.19
N THR A 261 -2.49 -15.16 -8.15
CA THR A 261 -1.28 -14.59 -8.77
C THR A 261 0.02 -15.09 -8.10
N SER A 262 -0.07 -15.57 -6.86
CA SER A 262 1.05 -16.24 -6.17
C SER A 262 1.45 -17.57 -6.83
N GLU A 263 0.57 -18.20 -7.64
CA GLU A 263 0.95 -19.36 -8.47
C GLU A 263 1.81 -18.92 -9.66
N MET A 264 1.68 -17.68 -10.11
CA MET A 264 2.52 -17.13 -11.19
C MET A 264 3.92 -16.74 -10.68
N TRP A 265 3.96 -16.13 -9.50
CA TRP A 265 5.18 -15.71 -8.83
C TRP A 265 4.96 -15.73 -7.31
N MET A 266 5.56 -16.73 -6.64
CA MET A 266 5.40 -16.90 -5.19
C MET A 266 5.88 -15.68 -4.43
N ASN A 267 5.05 -15.21 -3.47
CA ASN A 267 5.37 -14.05 -2.65
C ASN A 267 5.70 -12.79 -3.47
N HIS A 268 5.00 -12.59 -4.59
CA HIS A 268 5.16 -11.39 -5.40
C HIS A 268 4.71 -10.14 -4.64
N PRO A 269 5.37 -8.97 -4.88
CA PRO A 269 4.96 -7.71 -4.26
C PRO A 269 3.60 -7.24 -4.80
N GLU A 270 2.83 -6.57 -3.94
CA GLU A 270 1.52 -6.06 -4.33
C GLU A 270 1.34 -4.58 -3.99
N LYS A 271 0.55 -4.23 -2.97
CA LYS A 271 0.25 -2.83 -2.69
C LYS A 271 1.38 -2.16 -1.92
N ALA A 272 1.47 -0.87 -2.10
CA ALA A 272 2.38 0.00 -1.36
C ALA A 272 1.61 0.88 -0.37
N PHE A 273 2.21 1.10 0.80
CA PHE A 273 1.95 2.27 1.60
C PHE A 273 2.84 3.39 1.09
N ALA A 274 2.23 4.37 0.45
CA ALA A 274 2.97 5.45 -0.17
C ALA A 274 2.34 6.81 0.17
N LEU A 275 3.17 7.83 0.30
CA LEU A 275 2.77 9.20 0.60
C LEU A 275 3.35 10.15 -0.45
N ARG A 276 2.74 11.31 -0.60
CA ARG A 276 3.32 12.42 -1.36
C ARG A 276 4.68 12.80 -0.79
N ALA A 277 5.64 13.05 -1.66
CA ALA A 277 7.01 13.36 -1.23
C ALA A 277 7.10 14.72 -0.49
N ASP A 278 6.23 15.68 -0.82
CA ASP A 278 6.14 16.96 -0.09
C ASP A 278 5.65 16.77 1.35
N TYR A 279 4.66 15.86 1.58
CA TYR A 279 4.24 15.49 2.93
C TYR A 279 5.38 14.84 3.71
N VAL A 280 6.08 13.87 3.10
CA VAL A 280 7.21 13.15 3.72
C VAL A 280 8.34 14.09 4.12
N SER A 281 8.70 15.04 3.26
CA SER A 281 9.78 15.99 3.52
C SER A 281 9.41 17.05 4.55
N ALA A 282 8.16 17.52 4.55
CA ALA A 282 7.68 18.50 5.51
C ALA A 282 7.41 17.90 6.90
N ASN A 283 7.10 16.60 6.98
CA ASN A 283 6.63 15.94 8.20
C ASN A 283 7.34 14.60 8.45
N PRO A 284 8.68 14.60 8.67
CA PRO A 284 9.44 13.35 8.80
C PRO A 284 9.05 12.52 10.01
N ASN A 285 8.71 13.13 11.16
CA ASN A 285 8.26 12.37 12.34
C ASN A 285 6.83 11.86 12.20
N ALA A 286 5.91 12.65 11.62
CA ALA A 286 4.56 12.19 11.30
C ALA A 286 4.59 11.03 10.28
N THR A 287 5.47 11.09 9.29
CA THR A 287 5.72 10.00 8.33
C THR A 287 6.14 8.71 9.03
N LYS A 288 7.12 8.80 9.96
CA LYS A 288 7.53 7.64 10.75
C LYS A 288 6.41 7.13 11.66
N ALA A 289 5.63 8.02 12.26
CA ALA A 289 4.49 7.66 13.11
C ALA A 289 3.40 6.92 12.33
N LEU A 290 3.04 7.38 11.14
CA LEU A 290 2.13 6.68 10.23
C LEU A 290 2.66 5.31 9.83
N LEU A 291 3.95 5.22 9.47
CA LEU A 291 4.57 3.96 9.09
C LEU A 291 4.62 2.97 10.25
N LYS A 292 4.91 3.42 11.49
CA LYS A 292 4.83 2.56 12.69
C LYS A 292 3.45 1.96 12.88
N ALA A 293 2.40 2.77 12.75
CA ALA A 293 1.01 2.31 12.88
C ALA A 293 0.67 1.25 11.82
N VAL A 294 1.08 1.46 10.57
CA VAL A 294 0.86 0.52 9.47
C VAL A 294 1.65 -0.78 9.67
N MET A 295 2.92 -0.70 10.06
CA MET A 295 3.76 -1.88 10.30
C MET A 295 3.23 -2.72 11.48
N GLU A 296 2.79 -2.08 12.58
CA GLU A 296 2.15 -2.80 13.70
C GLU A 296 0.85 -3.48 13.27
N ALA A 297 0.04 -2.80 12.46
CA ALA A 297 -1.17 -3.38 11.88
C ALA A 297 -0.86 -4.57 10.96
N GLN A 298 0.21 -4.51 10.17
CA GLN A 298 0.65 -5.62 9.33
C GLN A 298 1.07 -6.85 10.16
N MET A 299 1.84 -6.63 11.25
CA MET A 299 2.19 -7.70 12.20
C MET A 299 0.94 -8.33 12.81
N TRP A 300 -0.03 -7.52 13.18
CA TRP A 300 -1.29 -7.99 13.75
C TRP A 300 -2.13 -8.76 12.73
N CYS A 301 -2.23 -8.29 11.48
CA CYS A 301 -2.95 -8.98 10.39
C CYS A 301 -2.30 -10.31 10.01
N GLU A 302 -0.98 -10.46 10.16
CA GLU A 302 -0.24 -11.68 9.84
C GLU A 302 -0.54 -12.81 10.82
N ASP A 303 -0.88 -12.50 12.08
CA ASP A 303 -1.15 -13.50 13.11
C ASP A 303 -2.40 -14.31 12.77
N PRO A 304 -2.29 -15.65 12.64
CA PRO A 304 -3.44 -16.50 12.35
C PRO A 304 -4.59 -16.37 13.36
N ALA A 305 -4.30 -16.04 14.63
CA ALA A 305 -5.31 -15.84 15.66
C ALA A 305 -6.23 -14.65 15.37
N ASN A 306 -5.76 -13.67 14.62
CA ASN A 306 -6.48 -12.45 14.32
C ASN A 306 -7.26 -12.49 13.00
N ARG A 307 -7.09 -13.51 12.18
CA ARG A 307 -7.65 -13.56 10.81
C ARG A 307 -9.18 -13.46 10.76
N ALA A 308 -9.87 -14.04 11.75
CA ALA A 308 -11.33 -13.89 11.83
C ALA A 308 -11.72 -12.43 12.06
N GLU A 309 -11.06 -11.73 12.98
CA GLU A 309 -11.32 -10.31 13.23
C GLU A 309 -10.89 -9.42 12.05
N VAL A 310 -9.79 -9.75 11.35
CA VAL A 310 -9.43 -9.07 10.08
C VAL A 310 -10.57 -9.15 9.07
N ALA A 311 -11.17 -10.33 8.90
CA ALA A 311 -12.28 -10.53 7.97
C ALA A 311 -13.52 -9.72 8.38
N GLU A 312 -13.85 -9.69 9.66
CA GLU A 312 -14.96 -8.90 10.20
C GLU A 312 -14.73 -7.40 10.01
N ILE A 313 -13.53 -6.90 10.33
CA ILE A 313 -13.17 -5.50 10.10
C ILE A 313 -13.29 -5.18 8.61
N CYS A 314 -12.68 -5.95 7.72
CA CYS A 314 -12.75 -5.73 6.28
C CYS A 314 -14.20 -5.66 5.76
N SER A 315 -15.09 -6.50 6.30
CA SER A 315 -16.48 -6.62 5.86
C SER A 315 -17.36 -5.41 6.23
N ARG A 316 -16.94 -4.59 7.20
CA ARG A 316 -17.73 -3.45 7.68
C ARG A 316 -18.10 -2.47 6.56
N ARG A 317 -19.28 -1.86 6.67
CA ARG A 317 -19.81 -0.86 5.69
C ARG A 317 -18.82 0.28 5.43
N ARG A 318 -18.11 0.71 6.46
CA ARG A 318 -17.08 1.76 6.36
C ARG A 318 -15.94 1.37 5.42
N TRP A 319 -15.58 0.08 5.38
CA TRP A 319 -14.43 -0.44 4.66
C TRP A 319 -14.82 -1.04 3.31
N ILE A 320 -14.89 -2.35 3.20
CA ILE A 320 -15.21 -2.99 1.91
C ILE A 320 -16.71 -2.98 1.65
N ASN A 321 -17.52 -3.22 2.69
CA ASN A 321 -18.97 -3.41 2.60
C ASN A 321 -19.34 -4.65 1.79
N ALA A 322 -18.73 -5.79 2.15
CA ALA A 322 -19.01 -7.09 1.58
C ALA A 322 -19.44 -8.07 2.69
N PRO A 323 -20.26 -9.10 2.39
CA PRO A 323 -20.58 -10.13 3.36
C PRO A 323 -19.32 -10.80 3.92
N VAL A 324 -19.30 -11.11 5.23
CA VAL A 324 -18.17 -11.81 5.85
C VAL A 324 -17.87 -13.14 5.14
N ALA A 325 -18.90 -13.84 4.65
CA ALA A 325 -18.76 -15.09 3.91
C ALA A 325 -17.98 -14.96 2.58
N ASP A 326 -17.92 -13.76 2.00
CA ASP A 326 -17.13 -13.49 0.81
C ASP A 326 -15.65 -13.17 1.14
N VAL A 327 -15.34 -12.92 2.42
CA VAL A 327 -14.03 -12.42 2.87
C VAL A 327 -13.25 -13.49 3.65
N ILE A 328 -13.91 -14.20 4.57
CA ILE A 328 -13.25 -14.93 5.65
C ILE A 328 -12.37 -16.08 5.19
N ASP A 329 -12.83 -16.89 4.21
CA ASP A 329 -12.06 -18.04 3.72
C ASP A 329 -10.72 -17.56 3.15
N ARG A 330 -10.76 -16.57 2.28
CA ARG A 330 -9.56 -16.01 1.62
C ARG A 330 -8.58 -15.39 2.62
N VAL A 331 -9.08 -14.69 3.65
CA VAL A 331 -8.26 -14.13 4.73
C VAL A 331 -7.63 -15.24 5.57
N LYS A 332 -8.34 -16.35 5.80
CA LYS A 332 -7.79 -17.53 6.48
C LYS A 332 -6.79 -18.32 5.64
N GLY A 333 -6.77 -18.09 4.34
CA GLY A 333 -5.92 -18.83 3.40
C GLY A 333 -6.61 -20.05 2.80
N ASP A 334 -7.94 -20.13 2.86
CA ASP A 334 -8.73 -21.21 2.29
C ASP A 334 -9.25 -20.78 0.92
N PHE A 335 -8.87 -21.54 -0.11
CA PHE A 335 -9.18 -21.22 -1.50
C PHE A 335 -10.05 -22.29 -2.13
N ASP A 336 -11.35 -22.03 -2.25
CA ASP A 336 -12.22 -22.70 -3.19
C ASP A 336 -12.14 -21.94 -4.52
N TYR A 337 -11.73 -22.61 -5.58
CA TYR A 337 -11.57 -22.03 -6.91
C TYR A 337 -12.88 -22.06 -7.73
N GLY A 338 -13.95 -22.67 -7.22
CA GLY A 338 -15.24 -22.79 -7.93
C GLY A 338 -15.27 -23.86 -9.03
N THR A 339 -14.21 -24.66 -9.18
CA THR A 339 -14.06 -25.72 -10.18
C THR A 339 -13.99 -27.13 -9.58
N GLY A 340 -14.16 -27.25 -8.26
CA GLY A 340 -13.88 -28.45 -7.47
C GLY A 340 -12.47 -28.50 -6.91
N ARG A 341 -11.57 -27.60 -7.32
CA ARG A 341 -10.28 -27.40 -6.66
C ARG A 341 -10.48 -26.60 -5.37
N VAL A 342 -10.04 -27.19 -4.25
CA VAL A 342 -10.05 -26.54 -2.93
C VAL A 342 -8.68 -26.70 -2.27
N GLU A 343 -8.14 -25.64 -1.73
CA GLU A 343 -6.89 -25.63 -0.96
C GLU A 343 -7.15 -25.00 0.40
N LEU A 344 -6.95 -25.76 1.47
CA LEU A 344 -7.05 -25.25 2.84
C LEU A 344 -5.67 -24.82 3.34
N ASN A 345 -5.60 -23.70 4.04
CA ASN A 345 -4.35 -23.12 4.54
C ASN A 345 -3.28 -23.05 3.45
N SER A 346 -3.67 -22.55 2.29
CA SER A 346 -2.84 -22.51 1.09
C SER A 346 -1.55 -21.73 1.30
N LYS A 347 -0.44 -22.20 0.74
CA LYS A 347 0.82 -21.45 0.66
C LYS A 347 0.70 -20.17 -0.17
N PHE A 348 -0.33 -20.05 -1.00
CA PHE A 348 -0.59 -18.88 -1.85
C PHE A 348 -1.38 -17.77 -1.16
N GLN A 349 -1.66 -17.93 0.15
CA GLN A 349 -2.35 -16.90 0.93
C GLN A 349 -1.57 -15.58 0.95
N MET A 350 -2.30 -14.48 1.10
CA MET A 350 -1.73 -13.16 1.27
C MET A 350 -0.88 -13.08 2.53
N ARG A 351 0.28 -12.40 2.44
CA ARG A 351 1.19 -12.14 3.55
C ARG A 351 1.24 -10.66 3.82
N PHE A 352 1.21 -10.29 5.10
CA PHE A 352 1.31 -8.90 5.53
C PHE A 352 2.65 -8.57 6.17
N TRP A 353 3.30 -9.55 6.81
CA TRP A 353 4.56 -9.35 7.53
C TRP A 353 5.61 -10.42 7.23
N LYS A 354 5.25 -11.71 7.30
CA LYS A 354 6.15 -12.82 7.01
C LYS A 354 6.77 -12.69 5.61
N ASP A 355 7.92 -13.33 5.42
CA ASP A 355 8.66 -13.32 4.16
C ASP A 355 9.06 -11.90 3.71
N PHE A 356 9.32 -11.02 4.67
CA PHE A 356 9.62 -9.60 4.48
C PHE A 356 8.54 -8.83 3.72
N ALA A 357 7.27 -9.20 3.91
CA ALA A 357 6.16 -8.66 3.13
C ALA A 357 6.03 -7.14 3.22
N SER A 358 6.39 -6.54 4.36
CA SER A 358 6.35 -5.09 4.56
C SER A 358 7.52 -4.34 3.92
N TYR A 359 8.66 -5.01 3.71
CA TYR A 359 9.86 -4.34 3.22
C TYR A 359 9.80 -4.04 1.71
N PRO A 360 10.04 -2.78 1.30
CA PRO A 360 9.90 -2.38 -0.10
C PRO A 360 11.20 -2.66 -0.89
N PHE A 361 11.48 -3.92 -1.24
CA PHE A 361 12.63 -4.26 -2.07
C PHE A 361 12.64 -3.46 -3.39
N GLN A 362 13.74 -2.79 -3.70
CA GLN A 362 13.92 -2.05 -4.95
C GLN A 362 13.92 -2.96 -6.18
N SER A 363 14.37 -4.22 -6.04
CA SER A 363 14.30 -5.21 -7.12
C SER A 363 12.88 -5.52 -7.58
N HIS A 364 11.90 -5.44 -6.68
CA HIS A 364 10.49 -5.58 -7.02
C HIS A 364 9.99 -4.40 -7.86
N ASP A 365 10.41 -3.19 -7.50
CA ASP A 365 10.07 -1.99 -8.27
C ASP A 365 10.66 -2.05 -9.66
N LEU A 366 11.91 -2.51 -9.77
CA LEU A 366 12.58 -2.68 -11.05
C LEU A 366 11.81 -3.65 -11.97
N TRP A 367 11.26 -4.74 -11.44
CA TRP A 367 10.41 -5.63 -12.23
C TRP A 367 9.16 -4.92 -12.74
N PHE A 368 8.46 -4.18 -11.89
CA PHE A 368 7.27 -3.44 -12.31
C PHE A 368 7.58 -2.36 -13.35
N LEU A 369 8.69 -1.65 -13.22
CA LEU A 369 9.12 -0.68 -14.21
C LEU A 369 9.48 -1.36 -15.54
N THR A 370 10.15 -2.51 -15.46
CA THR A 370 10.49 -3.33 -16.63
C THR A 370 9.23 -3.82 -17.35
N GLU A 371 8.20 -4.29 -16.65
CA GLU A 371 6.91 -4.66 -17.26
C GLU A 371 6.16 -3.43 -17.80
N ASN A 372 6.23 -2.27 -17.14
CA ASN A 372 5.64 -1.04 -17.69
C ASN A 372 6.35 -0.58 -19.00
N ILE A 373 7.66 -0.79 -19.10
CA ILE A 373 8.41 -0.60 -20.36
C ILE A 373 8.00 -1.66 -21.40
N ARG A 374 7.88 -2.93 -21.00
CA ARG A 374 7.41 -4.02 -21.88
C ARG A 374 6.11 -3.68 -22.58
N TRP A 375 5.15 -3.11 -21.86
CA TRP A 375 3.80 -2.79 -22.35
C TRP A 375 3.67 -1.36 -22.91
N GLY A 376 4.77 -0.58 -22.94
CA GLY A 376 4.81 0.76 -23.52
C GLY A 376 4.12 1.83 -22.68
N TYR A 377 3.91 1.61 -21.38
CA TYR A 377 3.45 2.64 -20.44
C TYR A 377 4.57 3.60 -20.04
N LEU A 378 5.80 3.10 -20.02
CA LEU A 378 7.01 3.88 -19.78
C LEU A 378 7.98 3.77 -20.96
N PRO A 379 8.80 4.79 -21.24
CA PRO A 379 9.75 4.77 -22.33
C PRO A 379 10.91 3.80 -22.06
N ALA A 380 11.47 3.21 -23.15
CA ALA A 380 12.54 2.21 -23.05
C ALA A 380 13.86 2.77 -22.48
N ASN A 381 14.10 4.07 -22.64
CA ASN A 381 15.30 4.76 -22.16
C ASN A 381 15.17 5.35 -20.75
N LEU A 382 14.11 4.98 -20.01
CA LEU A 382 13.92 5.45 -18.62
C LEU A 382 15.08 5.01 -17.72
N ASP A 383 15.69 5.95 -17.03
CA ASP A 383 16.63 5.63 -15.94
C ASP A 383 15.85 5.10 -14.72
N THR A 384 15.59 3.80 -14.75
CA THR A 384 14.83 3.12 -13.70
C THR A 384 15.54 3.16 -12.34
N LYS A 385 16.87 3.14 -12.32
CA LYS A 385 17.67 3.19 -11.08
C LYS A 385 17.53 4.53 -10.39
N ALA A 386 17.70 5.63 -11.13
CA ALA A 386 17.53 6.97 -10.59
C ALA A 386 16.09 7.23 -10.12
N LEU A 387 15.10 6.71 -10.85
CA LEU A 387 13.69 6.83 -10.48
C LEU A 387 13.37 6.05 -9.20
N ILE A 388 13.83 4.81 -9.07
CA ILE A 388 13.65 3.99 -7.87
C ILE A 388 14.28 4.67 -6.65
N ALA A 389 15.50 5.20 -6.78
CA ALA A 389 16.18 5.90 -5.70
C ALA A 389 15.43 7.15 -5.19
N LYS A 390 14.61 7.79 -6.04
CA LYS A 390 13.78 8.94 -5.66
C LYS A 390 12.47 8.54 -5.00
N VAL A 391 11.87 7.43 -5.41
CA VAL A 391 10.51 7.03 -5.04
C VAL A 391 10.52 6.04 -3.87
N ASN A 392 11.41 5.06 -3.87
CA ASN A 392 11.49 4.04 -2.82
C ASN A 392 12.28 4.56 -1.62
N ARG A 393 11.68 4.48 -0.44
CA ARG A 393 12.23 4.98 0.83
C ARG A 393 12.42 3.85 1.83
N GLU A 394 13.08 2.78 1.41
CA GLU A 394 13.47 1.67 2.29
C GLU A 394 14.37 2.13 3.47
N ASP A 395 15.06 3.25 3.31
CA ASP A 395 15.84 3.91 4.36
C ASP A 395 14.97 4.30 5.55
N ILE A 396 13.78 4.89 5.29
CA ILE A 396 12.80 5.24 6.32
C ILE A 396 12.24 3.96 6.95
N TRP A 397 11.90 2.94 6.14
CA TRP A 397 11.41 1.67 6.65
C TRP A 397 12.40 1.01 7.62
N ARG A 398 13.67 0.91 7.25
CA ARG A 398 14.72 0.34 8.13
C ARG A 398 14.90 1.14 9.42
N THR A 399 14.83 2.45 9.34
CA THR A 399 14.88 3.33 10.52
C THR A 399 13.72 3.03 11.46
N VAL A 400 12.51 3.01 10.93
CA VAL A 400 11.28 2.74 11.71
C VAL A 400 11.29 1.32 12.28
N ALA A 401 11.70 0.31 11.51
CA ALA A 401 11.81 -1.06 11.99
C ALA A 401 12.74 -1.18 13.21
N LYS A 402 13.90 -0.50 13.18
CA LYS A 402 14.82 -0.44 14.33
C LYS A 402 14.20 0.30 15.53
N GLU A 403 13.54 1.43 15.29
CA GLU A 403 12.85 2.19 16.34
C GLU A 403 11.71 1.37 17.00
N MET A 404 11.07 0.48 16.26
CA MET A 404 10.03 -0.44 16.76
C MET A 404 10.60 -1.70 17.43
N GLY A 405 11.91 -1.91 17.43
CA GLY A 405 12.55 -3.10 17.99
C GLY A 405 12.33 -4.38 17.16
N VAL A 406 12.10 -4.24 15.85
CA VAL A 406 12.06 -5.41 14.94
C VAL A 406 13.40 -6.13 15.01
N ALA A 407 13.37 -7.46 15.13
CA ALA A 407 14.58 -8.26 15.25
C ALA A 407 15.49 -8.07 14.03
N ALA A 408 16.79 -7.98 14.24
CA ALA A 408 17.77 -7.69 13.17
C ALA A 408 17.67 -8.67 11.99
N LYS A 409 17.35 -9.95 12.25
CA LYS A 409 17.16 -10.98 11.21
C LYS A 409 15.95 -10.71 10.30
N ASP A 410 14.97 -9.93 10.77
CA ASP A 410 13.74 -9.57 10.05
C ASP A 410 13.85 -8.20 9.37
N ILE A 411 15.02 -7.54 9.47
CA ILE A 411 15.33 -6.30 8.75
C ILE A 411 16.28 -6.63 7.60
N PRO A 412 15.81 -6.61 6.33
CA PRO A 412 16.66 -6.88 5.19
C PRO A 412 17.83 -5.90 5.09
N THR A 413 19.01 -6.41 4.82
CA THR A 413 20.24 -5.63 4.60
C THR A 413 20.46 -5.28 3.12
N SER A 414 19.84 -6.05 2.22
CA SER A 414 19.89 -5.85 0.76
C SER A 414 18.68 -5.03 0.28
N THR A 415 18.88 -4.26 -0.79
CA THR A 415 17.81 -3.59 -1.54
C THR A 415 17.13 -4.55 -2.54
N SER A 416 17.73 -5.72 -2.76
CA SER A 416 17.27 -6.74 -3.70
C SER A 416 16.91 -8.03 -2.96
N ARG A 417 15.78 -8.64 -3.35
CA ARG A 417 15.42 -10.00 -2.94
C ARG A 417 16.16 -11.07 -3.75
N GLY A 418 16.85 -10.68 -4.82
CA GLY A 418 17.62 -11.57 -5.68
C GLY A 418 16.89 -11.91 -6.99
N VAL A 419 17.28 -13.04 -7.57
CA VAL A 419 16.74 -13.55 -8.83
C VAL A 419 15.37 -14.17 -8.60
N GLU A 420 14.39 -13.80 -9.42
CA GLU A 420 13.00 -14.26 -9.34
C GLU A 420 12.68 -15.22 -10.49
N LYS A 421 11.89 -16.25 -10.19
CA LYS A 421 11.45 -17.26 -11.16
C LYS A 421 9.93 -17.25 -11.27
N PHE A 422 9.42 -17.31 -12.49
CA PHE A 422 8.01 -17.32 -12.78
C PHE A 422 7.53 -18.70 -13.23
N PHE A 423 6.22 -18.92 -13.18
CA PHE A 423 5.56 -20.19 -13.50
C PHE A 423 5.87 -20.73 -14.90
N ASP A 424 6.13 -19.85 -15.86
CA ASP A 424 6.43 -20.16 -17.26
C ASP A 424 7.92 -20.39 -17.54
N GLY A 425 8.73 -20.50 -16.48
CA GLY A 425 10.18 -20.71 -16.55
C GLY A 425 10.98 -19.43 -16.86
N LYS A 426 10.35 -18.28 -16.98
CA LYS A 426 11.07 -17.01 -17.13
C LYS A 426 11.78 -16.64 -15.83
N VAL A 427 12.87 -15.94 -15.97
CA VAL A 427 13.74 -15.54 -14.85
C VAL A 427 13.98 -14.03 -14.95
N PHE A 428 13.72 -13.34 -13.86
CA PHE A 428 14.06 -11.93 -13.70
C PHE A 428 15.28 -11.80 -12.80
N ASP A 429 16.39 -11.38 -13.38
CA ASP A 429 17.59 -10.99 -12.67
C ASP A 429 17.65 -9.46 -12.57
N PRO A 430 17.58 -8.90 -11.36
CA PRO A 430 17.67 -7.44 -11.17
C PRO A 430 18.98 -6.81 -11.67
N ALA A 431 20.06 -7.62 -11.79
CA ALA A 431 21.32 -7.15 -12.36
C ALA A 431 21.26 -7.00 -13.89
N ASN A 432 20.32 -7.69 -14.56
CA ASN A 432 20.20 -7.65 -16.02
C ASN A 432 18.72 -7.73 -16.47
N PRO A 433 17.91 -6.68 -16.22
CA PRO A 433 16.50 -6.65 -16.63
C PRO A 433 16.29 -6.69 -18.14
N GLY A 434 17.29 -6.29 -18.93
CA GLY A 434 17.25 -6.35 -20.41
C GLY A 434 17.13 -7.79 -20.90
N LYS A 435 17.89 -8.72 -20.34
CA LYS A 435 17.82 -10.14 -20.69
C LYS A 435 16.44 -10.76 -20.43
N TYR A 436 15.78 -10.32 -19.36
CA TYR A 436 14.39 -10.70 -19.10
C TYR A 436 13.46 -10.21 -20.21
N LEU A 437 13.52 -8.91 -20.58
CA LEU A 437 12.74 -8.34 -21.67
C LEU A 437 12.98 -9.06 -23.01
N GLU A 438 14.23 -9.40 -23.32
CA GLU A 438 14.57 -10.14 -24.53
C GLU A 438 13.92 -11.52 -24.58
N SER A 439 13.81 -12.20 -23.42
CA SER A 439 13.24 -13.54 -23.30
C SER A 439 11.72 -13.59 -23.52
N LEU A 440 11.02 -12.46 -23.50
CA LEU A 440 9.58 -12.35 -23.64
C LEU A 440 9.18 -12.22 -25.12
N ALA A 441 8.31 -13.12 -25.61
CA ALA A 441 7.88 -13.14 -26.99
C ALA A 441 6.91 -11.98 -27.31
N ILE A 442 5.95 -11.71 -26.42
CA ILE A 442 4.93 -10.67 -26.62
C ILE A 442 5.30 -9.43 -25.84
N LYS A 443 5.47 -8.32 -26.52
CA LYS A 443 5.85 -7.02 -25.97
C LYS A 443 5.51 -5.87 -26.92
N THR A 444 5.29 -4.68 -26.37
CA THR A 444 4.93 -3.46 -27.12
C THR A 444 5.82 -2.30 -26.66
N ILE A 445 7.13 -2.51 -26.72
CA ILE A 445 8.11 -1.50 -26.29
C ILE A 445 8.03 -0.30 -27.23
N LYS A 446 7.72 0.88 -26.70
CA LYS A 446 7.82 2.13 -27.47
C LYS A 446 9.31 2.48 -27.63
N ARG A 447 9.77 2.47 -28.87
CA ARG A 447 11.06 3.10 -29.21
C ARG A 447 10.82 4.61 -29.21
N THR A 448 11.64 5.33 -28.48
CA THR A 448 11.69 6.80 -28.49
C THR A 448 12.22 7.31 -29.80
#